data_b3b77f49ffd6c7112ab1036a6c47bf06
#
_entry.id   b3b77f49ffd6c7112ab1036a6c47bf06
#
_cell.length_a   1.000
_cell.length_b   1.000
_cell.length_c   1.000
_cell.angle_alpha   90.00
_cell.angle_beta   90.00
_cell.angle_gamma   90.00
#
_symmetry.space_group_name_H-M   'P 1'
#
loop_
_entity.id
_entity.type
_entity.pdbx_description
1 polymer ?
#
loop_
_entity_poly.entity_id
_entity_poly.type
_entity_poly.pdbx_seq_one_letter_code
_entity_poly.pdbx_strand_id
1 'polypeptide(L)'
;MKYLVYSLLTALYLSACASTKPEKLRGAEHYFIEAQKAMEKKRCVKAAEHYQRLVSNFPGSQRVAEAQFMLAEAYFCSEEWVDAAFEYQRIIDIYPSSEWVVEAQFKIGESYFRQLRGAELDQKETFEALTAFRYFIEDYPDSPLVDEARQRIGDCRSLLAEKQYLSGWLYHKQGHLAAAKITYEEVLLSYPDTDWYYTTLLRMGEIAQAEDDVDLAVRYWKEVLQDSDDDDLVNKVQKHLSGLGESTG
;
A
#
# COMPACT_ATOMS: atom_id res chain seq x y z
N MET A 1 47.45 -21.84 43.66
CA MET A 1 46.66 -20.59 43.62
C MET A 1 45.96 -20.31 42.27
N LYS A 2 46.54 -20.70 41.10
CA LYS A 2 45.86 -20.44 39.78
C LYS A 2 44.57 -21.24 39.53
N TYR A 3 44.44 -22.44 40.07
CA TYR A 3 43.27 -23.31 39.90
C TYR A 3 42.06 -22.90 40.77
N LEU A 4 42.28 -22.21 41.89
CA LEU A 4 41.21 -21.73 42.76
C LEU A 4 40.46 -20.50 42.15
N VAL A 5 41.14 -19.70 41.35
CA VAL A 5 40.55 -18.54 40.66
C VAL A 5 39.64 -18.96 39.51
N TYR A 6 40.00 -20.04 38.80
CA TYR A 6 39.16 -20.57 37.69
C TYR A 6 37.89 -21.24 38.21
N SER A 7 37.89 -21.87 39.37
CA SER A 7 36.68 -22.48 39.95
C SER A 7 35.68 -21.43 40.49
N LEU A 8 36.13 -20.24 40.90
CA LEU A 8 35.26 -19.15 41.30
C LEU A 8 34.64 -18.44 40.09
N LEU A 9 35.34 -18.33 38.99
CA LEU A 9 34.82 -17.68 37.77
C LEU A 9 33.74 -18.55 37.05
N THR A 10 33.84 -19.87 37.10
CA THR A 10 32.81 -20.76 36.52
C THR A 10 31.52 -20.81 37.36
N ALA A 11 31.60 -20.58 38.69
CA ALA A 11 30.44 -20.54 39.55
C ALA A 11 29.57 -19.27 39.35
N LEU A 12 30.16 -18.18 38.85
CA LEU A 12 29.40 -16.94 38.58
C LEU A 12 28.53 -16.99 37.30
N TYR A 13 28.86 -17.85 36.36
CA TYR A 13 28.08 -17.96 35.10
C TYR A 13 26.82 -18.84 35.23
N LEU A 14 26.68 -19.63 36.26
CA LEU A 14 25.51 -20.50 36.46
C LEU A 14 24.36 -19.85 37.25
N SER A 15 24.55 -18.64 37.79
CA SER A 15 23.51 -17.93 38.53
C SER A 15 22.61 -17.01 37.66
N ALA A 16 22.80 -16.96 36.34
CA ALA A 16 22.05 -16.07 35.45
C ALA A 16 20.76 -16.69 34.87
N CYS A 17 20.40 -17.92 35.24
CA CYS A 17 19.03 -18.39 35.05
C CYS A 17 18.16 -17.85 36.20
N ALA A 18 17.86 -16.56 36.13
CA ALA A 18 16.81 -16.00 36.96
C ALA A 18 15.51 -16.74 36.59
N SER A 19 15.06 -17.61 37.50
CA SER A 19 13.76 -18.26 37.48
C SER A 19 12.71 -17.15 37.43
N THR A 20 12.28 -16.76 36.24
CA THR A 20 11.06 -15.97 36.08
C THR A 20 9.94 -16.87 36.59
N LYS A 21 9.39 -16.54 37.76
CA LYS A 21 8.19 -17.22 38.26
C LYS A 21 7.18 -17.21 37.14
N PRO A 22 6.57 -18.37 36.78
CA PRO A 22 5.56 -18.40 35.75
C PRO A 22 4.46 -17.39 36.15
N GLU A 23 4.26 -16.40 35.30
CA GLU A 23 3.20 -15.42 35.50
C GLU A 23 1.86 -16.19 35.55
N LYS A 24 1.12 -16.05 36.63
CA LYS A 24 -0.16 -16.74 36.77
C LYS A 24 -1.09 -16.24 35.70
N LEU A 25 -1.42 -17.09 34.72
CA LEU A 25 -2.36 -16.79 33.66
C LEU A 25 -3.68 -16.29 34.24
N ARG A 26 -4.06 -15.09 33.89
CA ARG A 26 -5.37 -14.51 34.19
C ARG A 26 -6.35 -14.96 33.13
N GLY A 27 -7.66 -14.87 33.38
CA GLY A 27 -8.67 -15.28 32.38
C GLY A 27 -8.68 -14.40 31.13
N ALA A 28 -9.26 -14.91 30.04
CA ALA A 28 -9.37 -14.22 28.74
C ALA A 28 -9.93 -12.79 28.88
N GLU A 29 -10.99 -12.64 29.65
CA GLU A 29 -11.66 -11.34 29.87
C GLU A 29 -10.72 -10.30 30.50
N HIS A 30 -9.83 -10.70 31.40
CA HIS A 30 -8.86 -9.79 31.98
C HIS A 30 -7.92 -9.22 30.90
N TYR A 31 -7.38 -10.08 30.01
CA TYR A 31 -6.49 -9.63 28.95
C TYR A 31 -7.21 -8.74 27.96
N PHE A 32 -8.47 -9.05 27.65
CA PHE A 32 -9.28 -8.22 26.76
C PHE A 32 -9.48 -6.81 27.33
N ILE A 33 -9.90 -6.69 28.58
CA ILE A 33 -10.12 -5.39 29.26
C ILE A 33 -8.82 -4.57 29.35
N GLU A 34 -7.70 -5.20 29.69
CA GLU A 34 -6.42 -4.48 29.77
C GLU A 34 -5.93 -4.02 28.39
N ALA A 35 -6.19 -4.80 27.34
CA ALA A 35 -5.91 -4.42 25.96
C ALA A 35 -6.76 -3.21 25.54
N GLN A 36 -8.07 -3.24 25.78
CA GLN A 36 -8.95 -2.10 25.48
C GLN A 36 -8.50 -0.82 26.18
N LYS A 37 -8.20 -0.90 27.48
CA LYS A 37 -7.64 0.26 28.23
C LYS A 37 -6.32 0.77 27.68
N ALA A 38 -5.51 -0.10 27.09
CA ALA A 38 -4.27 0.29 26.45
C ALA A 38 -4.54 1.00 25.10
N MET A 39 -5.49 0.50 24.30
CA MET A 39 -5.95 1.15 23.05
C MET A 39 -6.51 2.55 23.31
N GLU A 40 -7.40 2.71 24.28
CA GLU A 40 -7.95 4.01 24.68
C GLU A 40 -6.86 5.05 25.03
N LYS A 41 -5.75 4.58 25.58
CA LYS A 41 -4.59 5.41 25.92
C LYS A 41 -3.55 5.52 24.80
N LYS A 42 -3.88 5.05 23.59
CA LYS A 42 -2.98 4.97 22.42
C LYS A 42 -1.65 4.23 22.73
N ARG A 43 -1.70 3.25 23.61
CA ARG A 43 -0.56 2.38 23.94
C ARG A 43 -0.66 1.09 23.11
N CYS A 44 -0.56 1.25 21.79
CA CYS A 44 -0.89 0.22 20.82
C CYS A 44 -0.05 -1.04 20.96
N VAL A 45 1.26 -0.92 21.15
CA VAL A 45 2.17 -2.05 21.41
C VAL A 45 1.74 -2.84 22.66
N LYS A 46 1.36 -2.13 23.73
CA LYS A 46 0.91 -2.79 24.96
C LYS A 46 -0.46 -3.46 24.78
N ALA A 47 -1.33 -2.88 23.96
CA ALA A 47 -2.60 -3.49 23.60
C ALA A 47 -2.37 -4.79 22.82
N ALA A 48 -1.47 -4.76 21.83
CA ALA A 48 -1.09 -5.94 21.06
C ALA A 48 -0.58 -7.08 21.96
N GLU A 49 0.28 -6.79 22.93
CA GLU A 49 0.75 -7.79 23.90
C GLU A 49 -0.40 -8.48 24.66
N HIS A 50 -1.40 -7.73 25.09
CA HIS A 50 -2.53 -8.29 25.83
C HIS A 50 -3.47 -9.08 24.91
N TYR A 51 -3.81 -8.57 23.72
CA TYR A 51 -4.62 -9.31 22.75
C TYR A 51 -3.91 -10.58 22.28
N GLN A 52 -2.60 -10.52 22.02
CA GLN A 52 -1.79 -11.69 21.66
C GLN A 52 -1.83 -12.77 22.74
N ARG A 53 -1.74 -12.38 24.03
CA ARG A 53 -1.87 -13.32 25.16
C ARG A 53 -3.25 -13.97 25.20
N LEU A 54 -4.33 -13.23 24.90
CA LEU A 54 -5.68 -13.77 24.84
C LEU A 54 -5.79 -14.78 23.70
N VAL A 55 -5.44 -14.38 22.49
CA VAL A 55 -5.56 -15.22 21.27
C VAL A 55 -4.74 -16.52 21.43
N SER A 56 -3.52 -16.41 21.96
CA SER A 56 -2.63 -17.58 22.09
C SER A 56 -3.02 -18.53 23.22
N ASN A 57 -3.50 -18.03 24.36
CA ASN A 57 -3.72 -18.86 25.53
C ASN A 57 -5.18 -19.26 25.74
N PHE A 58 -6.12 -18.59 25.05
CA PHE A 58 -7.56 -18.82 25.20
C PHE A 58 -8.28 -18.96 23.86
N PRO A 59 -7.85 -19.87 22.98
CA PRO A 59 -8.45 -20.01 21.64
C PRO A 59 -9.93 -20.43 21.67
N GLY A 60 -10.42 -20.95 22.79
CA GLY A 60 -11.83 -21.28 23.01
C GLY A 60 -12.67 -20.14 23.62
N SER A 61 -12.10 -18.94 23.76
CA SER A 61 -12.85 -17.78 24.26
C SER A 61 -13.92 -17.37 23.24
N GLN A 62 -15.11 -16.99 23.72
CA GLN A 62 -16.15 -16.41 22.87
C GLN A 62 -15.73 -15.12 22.18
N ARG A 63 -14.74 -14.42 22.73
CA ARG A 63 -14.19 -13.15 22.19
C ARG A 63 -12.90 -13.33 21.41
N VAL A 64 -12.51 -14.56 21.06
CA VAL A 64 -11.22 -14.79 20.41
C VAL A 64 -11.13 -14.16 19.01
N ALA A 65 -12.21 -14.23 18.23
CA ALA A 65 -12.25 -13.61 16.89
C ALA A 65 -12.18 -12.07 17.00
N GLU A 66 -12.93 -11.47 17.92
CA GLU A 66 -12.85 -10.06 18.22
C GLU A 66 -11.43 -9.66 18.70
N ALA A 67 -10.84 -10.45 19.61
CA ALA A 67 -9.49 -10.19 20.09
C ALA A 67 -8.44 -10.32 18.98
N GLN A 68 -8.64 -11.23 18.03
CA GLN A 68 -7.78 -11.37 16.86
C GLN A 68 -7.87 -10.12 15.97
N PHE A 69 -9.07 -9.59 15.73
CA PHE A 69 -9.27 -8.34 14.99
C PHE A 69 -8.62 -7.16 15.72
N MET A 70 -8.86 -7.04 17.02
CA MET A 70 -8.29 -5.96 17.82
C MET A 70 -6.76 -6.08 17.99
N LEU A 71 -6.19 -7.28 17.85
CA LEU A 71 -4.73 -7.46 17.76
C LEU A 71 -4.20 -6.84 16.47
N ALA A 72 -4.85 -7.11 15.35
CA ALA A 72 -4.50 -6.50 14.06
C ALA A 72 -4.63 -4.96 14.12
N GLU A 73 -5.73 -4.44 14.71
CA GLU A 73 -5.92 -3.01 14.94
C GLU A 73 -4.82 -2.40 15.83
N ALA A 74 -4.33 -3.14 16.81
CA ALA A 74 -3.24 -2.67 17.66
C ALA A 74 -1.91 -2.60 16.91
N TYR A 75 -1.61 -3.56 16.03
CA TYR A 75 -0.46 -3.48 15.13
C TYR A 75 -0.62 -2.35 14.11
N PHE A 76 -1.81 -2.19 13.54
CA PHE A 76 -2.11 -1.09 12.64
C PHE A 76 -1.91 0.28 13.31
N CYS A 77 -2.35 0.42 14.55
CA CYS A 77 -2.17 1.61 15.37
C CYS A 77 -0.68 1.90 15.71
N SER A 78 0.16 0.86 15.83
CA SER A 78 1.61 1.02 16.07
C SER A 78 2.44 1.13 14.79
N GLU A 79 1.76 1.24 13.63
CA GLU A 79 2.38 1.33 12.30
C GLU A 79 3.19 0.07 11.89
N GLU A 80 2.90 -1.05 12.54
CA GLU A 80 3.45 -2.36 12.21
C GLU A 80 2.57 -3.01 11.11
N TRP A 81 2.57 -2.41 9.92
CA TRP A 81 1.63 -2.70 8.84
C TRP A 81 1.68 -4.15 8.34
N VAL A 82 2.87 -4.74 8.32
CA VAL A 82 3.05 -6.14 7.89
C VAL A 82 2.39 -7.10 8.87
N ASP A 83 2.59 -6.87 10.17
CA ASP A 83 2.01 -7.68 11.23
C ASP A 83 0.48 -7.47 11.28
N ALA A 84 0.01 -6.24 11.08
CA ALA A 84 -1.41 -5.94 10.97
C ALA A 84 -2.07 -6.74 9.84
N ALA A 85 -1.52 -6.70 8.61
CA ALA A 85 -2.05 -7.44 7.48
C ALA A 85 -2.08 -8.95 7.76
N PHE A 86 -1.03 -9.49 8.38
CA PHE A 86 -0.96 -10.90 8.76
C PHE A 86 -2.05 -11.29 9.77
N GLU A 87 -2.27 -10.48 10.81
CA GLU A 87 -3.27 -10.78 11.82
C GLU A 87 -4.72 -10.58 11.30
N TYR A 88 -4.96 -9.65 10.36
CA TYR A 88 -6.24 -9.55 9.64
C TYR A 88 -6.48 -10.79 8.76
N GLN A 89 -5.47 -11.27 8.04
CA GLN A 89 -5.60 -12.49 7.24
C GLN A 89 -5.99 -13.70 8.10
N ARG A 90 -5.45 -13.80 9.31
CA ARG A 90 -5.82 -14.86 10.25
C ARG A 90 -7.29 -14.86 10.64
N ILE A 91 -7.97 -13.73 10.61
CA ILE A 91 -9.42 -13.68 10.87
C ILE A 91 -10.15 -14.42 9.76
N ILE A 92 -9.79 -14.15 8.51
CA ILE A 92 -10.40 -14.78 7.34
C ILE A 92 -10.15 -16.29 7.34
N ASP A 93 -8.93 -16.70 7.65
CA ASP A 93 -8.50 -18.10 7.60
C ASP A 93 -9.05 -18.93 8.76
N ILE A 94 -9.09 -18.36 9.97
CA ILE A 94 -9.40 -19.11 11.21
C ILE A 94 -10.85 -18.89 11.64
N TYR A 95 -11.42 -17.71 11.38
CA TYR A 95 -12.74 -17.31 11.85
C TYR A 95 -13.64 -16.82 10.69
N PRO A 96 -13.82 -17.63 9.60
CA PRO A 96 -14.49 -17.18 8.37
C PRO A 96 -15.98 -16.81 8.57
N SER A 97 -16.59 -17.22 9.68
CA SER A 97 -17.97 -16.87 10.04
C SER A 97 -18.07 -15.66 10.97
N SER A 98 -16.96 -15.00 11.27
CA SER A 98 -16.94 -13.82 12.14
C SER A 98 -17.49 -12.59 11.43
N GLU A 99 -18.18 -11.74 12.18
CA GLU A 99 -18.60 -10.40 11.72
C GLU A 99 -17.44 -9.49 11.28
N TRP A 100 -16.23 -9.78 11.75
CA TRP A 100 -15.01 -9.01 11.47
C TRP A 100 -14.37 -9.32 10.11
N VAL A 101 -14.83 -10.34 9.38
CA VAL A 101 -14.21 -10.80 8.13
C VAL A 101 -14.23 -9.72 7.06
N VAL A 102 -15.35 -9.03 6.86
CA VAL A 102 -15.50 -8.00 5.83
C VAL A 102 -14.55 -6.84 6.09
N GLU A 103 -14.52 -6.36 7.32
CA GLU A 103 -13.63 -5.26 7.70
C GLU A 103 -12.16 -5.68 7.65
N ALA A 104 -11.82 -6.90 8.09
CA ALA A 104 -10.47 -7.44 8.02
C ALA A 104 -9.96 -7.52 6.57
N GLN A 105 -10.80 -7.96 5.61
CA GLN A 105 -10.44 -8.02 4.19
C GLN A 105 -10.08 -6.63 3.64
N PHE A 106 -10.87 -5.61 3.97
CA PHE A 106 -10.56 -4.22 3.62
C PHE A 106 -9.26 -3.74 4.26
N LYS A 107 -9.08 -4.02 5.55
CA LYS A 107 -7.91 -3.60 6.34
C LYS A 107 -6.59 -4.25 5.89
N ILE A 108 -6.63 -5.42 5.27
CA ILE A 108 -5.44 -5.99 4.59
C ILE A 108 -4.99 -5.04 3.48
N GLY A 109 -5.91 -4.58 2.64
CA GLY A 109 -5.61 -3.59 1.60
C GLY A 109 -5.04 -2.28 2.17
N GLU A 110 -5.68 -1.75 3.23
CA GLU A 110 -5.20 -0.55 3.93
C GLU A 110 -3.80 -0.75 4.53
N SER A 111 -3.50 -1.92 5.06
CA SER A 111 -2.17 -2.20 5.62
C SER A 111 -1.07 -2.16 4.56
N TYR A 112 -1.30 -2.69 3.36
CA TYR A 112 -0.37 -2.54 2.23
C TYR A 112 -0.34 -1.11 1.71
N PHE A 113 -1.49 -0.44 1.64
CA PHE A 113 -1.60 0.94 1.17
C PHE A 113 -0.79 1.92 2.04
N ARG A 114 -0.75 1.69 3.36
CA ARG A 114 0.08 2.49 4.28
C ARG A 114 1.59 2.35 4.04
N GLN A 115 2.00 1.34 3.29
CA GLN A 115 3.41 1.07 2.96
C GLN A 115 3.80 1.59 1.58
N LEU A 116 2.90 2.25 0.84
CA LEU A 116 3.19 2.80 -0.48
C LEU A 116 4.40 3.74 -0.44
N ARG A 117 5.22 3.64 -1.48
CA ARG A 117 6.43 4.46 -1.65
C ARG A 117 6.30 5.32 -2.91
N GLY A 118 7.21 6.29 -3.08
CA GLY A 118 7.27 7.08 -4.30
C GLY A 118 7.47 6.22 -5.56
N ALA A 119 7.05 6.75 -6.70
CA ALA A 119 7.03 6.05 -7.98
C ALA A 119 8.40 5.53 -8.44
N GLU A 120 9.50 6.16 -7.99
CA GLU A 120 10.87 5.77 -8.34
C GLU A 120 11.32 4.47 -7.66
N LEU A 121 10.64 4.08 -6.58
CA LEU A 121 10.99 2.92 -5.77
C LEU A 121 10.27 1.65 -6.24
N ASP A 122 10.52 0.56 -5.54
CA ASP A 122 9.80 -0.71 -5.74
C ASP A 122 8.31 -0.54 -5.40
N GLN A 123 7.43 -1.13 -6.20
CA GLN A 123 5.98 -0.99 -6.09
C GLN A 123 5.28 -2.28 -5.64
N LYS A 124 5.99 -3.16 -4.96
CA LYS A 124 5.43 -4.42 -4.49
C LYS A 124 4.19 -4.18 -3.63
N GLU A 125 4.30 -3.32 -2.63
CA GLU A 125 3.21 -3.01 -1.71
C GLU A 125 2.02 -2.34 -2.43
N THR A 126 2.28 -1.57 -3.49
CA THR A 126 1.23 -0.98 -4.33
C THR A 126 0.44 -2.05 -5.08
N PHE A 127 1.11 -3.06 -5.63
CA PHE A 127 0.44 -4.19 -6.28
C PHE A 127 -0.34 -5.06 -5.29
N GLU A 128 0.20 -5.28 -4.09
CA GLU A 128 -0.49 -6.02 -3.03
C GLU A 128 -1.76 -5.26 -2.57
N ALA A 129 -1.66 -3.94 -2.35
CA ALA A 129 -2.81 -3.11 -1.99
C ALA A 129 -3.88 -3.14 -3.09
N LEU A 130 -3.49 -2.90 -4.34
CA LEU A 130 -4.38 -2.92 -5.50
C LEU A 130 -5.11 -4.26 -5.62
N THR A 131 -4.40 -5.36 -5.42
CA THR A 131 -4.95 -6.72 -5.48
C THR A 131 -5.93 -6.97 -4.33
N ALA A 132 -5.56 -6.59 -3.11
CA ALA A 132 -6.42 -6.77 -1.93
C ALA A 132 -7.73 -5.99 -2.04
N PHE A 133 -7.69 -4.73 -2.51
CA PHE A 133 -8.91 -3.95 -2.71
C PHE A 133 -9.78 -4.46 -3.86
N ARG A 134 -9.21 -5.02 -4.93
CA ARG A 134 -9.98 -5.66 -5.99
C ARG A 134 -10.73 -6.90 -5.48
N TYR A 135 -10.06 -7.77 -4.75
CA TYR A 135 -10.71 -8.92 -4.11
C TYR A 135 -11.79 -8.47 -3.13
N PHE A 136 -11.54 -7.42 -2.34
CA PHE A 136 -12.55 -6.88 -1.45
C PHE A 136 -13.83 -6.46 -2.19
N ILE A 137 -13.72 -5.74 -3.31
CA ILE A 137 -14.88 -5.30 -4.10
C ILE A 137 -15.60 -6.49 -4.75
N GLU A 138 -14.84 -7.50 -5.19
CA GLU A 138 -15.38 -8.71 -5.82
C GLU A 138 -16.18 -9.55 -4.80
N ASP A 139 -15.62 -9.77 -3.61
CA ASP A 139 -16.20 -10.61 -2.58
C ASP A 139 -17.33 -9.91 -1.80
N TYR A 140 -17.27 -8.57 -1.67
CA TYR A 140 -18.20 -7.78 -0.85
C TYR A 140 -18.75 -6.56 -1.59
N PRO A 141 -19.44 -6.74 -2.75
CA PRO A 141 -19.88 -5.62 -3.60
C PRO A 141 -20.89 -4.69 -2.93
N ASP A 142 -21.61 -5.15 -1.93
CA ASP A 142 -22.63 -4.38 -1.18
C ASP A 142 -22.07 -3.74 0.11
N SER A 143 -20.77 -3.87 0.37
CA SER A 143 -20.14 -3.25 1.55
C SER A 143 -20.12 -1.73 1.45
N PRO A 144 -20.38 -0.99 2.55
CA PRO A 144 -20.25 0.46 2.58
C PRO A 144 -18.80 0.96 2.34
N LEU A 145 -17.80 0.07 2.41
CA LEU A 145 -16.39 0.38 2.16
C LEU A 145 -15.99 0.27 0.67
N VAL A 146 -16.90 -0.12 -0.21
CA VAL A 146 -16.59 -0.31 -1.65
C VAL A 146 -16.13 0.98 -2.31
N ASP A 147 -16.74 2.11 -2.00
CA ASP A 147 -16.35 3.38 -2.62
C ASP A 147 -14.96 3.84 -2.12
N GLU A 148 -14.64 3.61 -0.86
CA GLU A 148 -13.29 3.86 -0.35
C GLU A 148 -12.26 2.92 -1.00
N ALA A 149 -12.59 1.64 -1.16
CA ALA A 149 -11.72 0.67 -1.85
C ALA A 149 -11.47 1.08 -3.32
N ARG A 150 -12.49 1.58 -4.03
CA ARG A 150 -12.33 2.12 -5.40
C ARG A 150 -11.39 3.32 -5.44
N GLN A 151 -11.52 4.23 -4.47
CA GLN A 151 -10.59 5.37 -4.35
C GLN A 151 -9.15 4.89 -4.16
N ARG A 152 -8.90 3.94 -3.24
CA ARG A 152 -7.57 3.36 -3.01
C ARG A 152 -7.01 2.67 -4.27
N ILE A 153 -7.88 1.99 -5.03
CA ILE A 153 -7.50 1.42 -6.33
C ILE A 153 -7.04 2.54 -7.28
N GLY A 154 -7.76 3.65 -7.37
CA GLY A 154 -7.38 4.81 -8.17
C GLY A 154 -6.01 5.35 -7.77
N ASP A 155 -5.77 5.56 -6.47
CA ASP A 155 -4.50 6.04 -5.94
C ASP A 155 -3.33 5.09 -6.29
N CYS A 156 -3.52 3.77 -6.12
CA CYS A 156 -2.53 2.76 -6.50
C CYS A 156 -2.24 2.78 -8.02
N ARG A 157 -3.28 2.87 -8.85
CA ARG A 157 -3.15 2.93 -10.31
C ARG A 157 -2.43 4.18 -10.76
N SER A 158 -2.72 5.32 -10.14
CA SER A 158 -2.03 6.58 -10.42
C SER A 158 -0.53 6.49 -10.10
N LEU A 159 -0.16 5.89 -8.98
CA LEU A 159 1.24 5.69 -8.60
C LEU A 159 1.98 4.74 -9.56
N LEU A 160 1.32 3.67 -10.03
CA LEU A 160 1.89 2.76 -11.03
C LEU A 160 2.03 3.42 -12.40
N ALA A 161 1.06 4.24 -12.80
CA ALA A 161 1.12 5.04 -14.02
C ALA A 161 2.27 6.06 -13.97
N GLU A 162 2.43 6.74 -12.84
CA GLU A 162 3.56 7.64 -12.59
C GLU A 162 4.90 6.96 -12.81
N LYS A 163 5.10 5.79 -12.18
CA LYS A 163 6.33 5.01 -12.35
C LYS A 163 6.63 4.72 -13.80
N GLN A 164 5.61 4.26 -14.53
CA GLN A 164 5.76 3.90 -15.93
C GLN A 164 6.04 5.14 -16.79
N TYR A 165 5.31 6.24 -16.55
CA TYR A 165 5.56 7.52 -17.19
C TYR A 165 6.99 8.03 -16.96
N LEU A 166 7.49 8.01 -15.72
CA LEU A 166 8.85 8.44 -15.37
C LEU A 166 9.92 7.62 -16.12
N SER A 167 9.66 6.33 -16.30
CA SER A 167 10.53 5.46 -17.12
C SER A 167 10.57 5.90 -18.58
N GLY A 168 9.39 6.16 -19.18
CA GLY A 168 9.27 6.70 -20.52
C GLY A 168 9.92 8.09 -20.67
N TRP A 169 9.71 8.95 -19.70
CA TRP A 169 10.30 10.28 -19.66
C TRP A 169 11.83 10.24 -19.62
N LEU A 170 12.41 9.30 -18.88
CA LEU A 170 13.86 9.12 -18.83
C LEU A 170 14.41 8.73 -20.22
N TYR A 171 13.78 7.77 -20.91
CA TYR A 171 14.13 7.40 -22.29
C TYR A 171 13.97 8.58 -23.25
N HIS A 172 12.89 9.32 -23.16
CA HIS A 172 12.62 10.49 -23.98
C HIS A 172 13.73 11.54 -23.81
N LYS A 173 14.09 11.86 -22.56
CA LYS A 173 15.14 12.84 -22.21
C LYS A 173 16.53 12.41 -22.70
N GLN A 174 16.79 11.11 -22.81
CA GLN A 174 18.02 10.55 -23.34
C GLN A 174 18.05 10.46 -24.88
N GLY A 175 16.95 10.83 -25.54
CA GLY A 175 16.80 10.73 -27.00
C GLY A 175 16.48 9.32 -27.52
N HIS A 176 16.17 8.38 -26.65
CA HIS A 176 15.76 7.02 -27.02
C HIS A 176 14.26 6.97 -27.35
N LEU A 177 13.86 7.68 -28.41
CA LEU A 177 12.43 7.92 -28.72
C LEU A 177 11.63 6.61 -28.90
N ALA A 178 12.21 5.61 -29.56
CA ALA A 178 11.54 4.32 -29.75
C ALA A 178 11.22 3.61 -28.42
N ALA A 179 12.15 3.62 -27.47
CA ALA A 179 11.92 3.06 -26.12
C ALA A 179 10.91 3.90 -25.33
N ALA A 180 10.99 5.24 -25.43
CA ALA A 180 10.04 6.13 -24.81
C ALA A 180 8.61 5.86 -25.29
N LYS A 181 8.40 5.71 -26.62
CA LYS A 181 7.08 5.40 -27.21
C LYS A 181 6.49 4.13 -26.64
N ILE A 182 7.26 3.03 -26.64
CA ILE A 182 6.78 1.73 -26.10
C ILE A 182 6.35 1.90 -24.65
N THR A 183 7.14 2.61 -23.84
CA THR A 183 6.85 2.80 -22.41
C THR A 183 5.65 3.71 -22.19
N TYR A 184 5.48 4.75 -23.01
CA TYR A 184 4.32 5.63 -22.95
C TYR A 184 3.04 4.94 -23.46
N GLU A 185 3.12 4.12 -24.50
CA GLU A 185 1.99 3.30 -25.00
C GLU A 185 1.46 2.38 -23.90
N GLU A 186 2.33 1.85 -23.05
CA GLU A 186 1.91 1.04 -21.90
C GLU A 186 1.14 1.86 -20.86
N VAL A 187 1.51 3.14 -20.62
CA VAL A 187 0.72 4.04 -19.76
C VAL A 187 -0.67 4.25 -20.35
N LEU A 188 -0.75 4.60 -21.65
CA LEU A 188 -2.02 4.86 -22.33
C LEU A 188 -2.94 3.63 -22.34
N LEU A 189 -2.37 2.44 -22.48
CA LEU A 189 -3.14 1.20 -22.53
C LEU A 189 -3.60 0.72 -21.14
N SER A 190 -2.72 0.81 -20.14
CA SER A 190 -2.95 0.20 -18.82
C SER A 190 -3.61 1.13 -17.83
N TYR A 191 -3.45 2.46 -17.98
CA TYR A 191 -3.87 3.46 -17.02
C TYR A 191 -4.65 4.64 -17.63
N PRO A 192 -5.66 4.37 -18.51
CA PRO A 192 -6.42 5.43 -19.17
C PRO A 192 -7.31 6.25 -18.22
N ASP A 193 -7.48 5.79 -16.99
CA ASP A 193 -8.30 6.36 -15.94
C ASP A 193 -7.49 7.21 -14.93
N THR A 194 -6.24 7.57 -15.29
CA THR A 194 -5.35 8.39 -14.44
C THR A 194 -4.94 9.67 -15.14
N ASP A 195 -4.59 10.72 -14.39
CA ASP A 195 -4.09 12.00 -14.93
C ASP A 195 -2.79 11.83 -15.75
N TRP A 196 -2.05 10.76 -15.48
CA TRP A 196 -0.85 10.40 -16.23
C TRP A 196 -1.13 10.04 -17.69
N TYR A 197 -2.36 9.65 -18.02
CA TYR A 197 -2.81 9.41 -19.38
C TYR A 197 -2.62 10.67 -20.25
N TYR A 198 -3.20 11.80 -19.83
CA TYR A 198 -3.12 13.06 -20.58
C TYR A 198 -1.72 13.64 -20.60
N THR A 199 -0.98 13.54 -19.49
CA THR A 199 0.44 13.90 -19.43
C THR A 199 1.26 13.09 -20.44
N THR A 200 0.93 11.81 -20.61
CA THR A 200 1.58 10.93 -21.58
C THR A 200 1.20 11.27 -23.02
N LEU A 201 -0.06 11.60 -23.30
CA LEU A 201 -0.48 12.07 -24.62
C LEU A 201 0.28 13.33 -25.06
N LEU A 202 0.52 14.29 -24.16
CA LEU A 202 1.38 15.45 -24.46
C LEU A 202 2.76 14.99 -24.95
N ARG A 203 3.41 14.05 -24.23
CA ARG A 203 4.74 13.53 -24.61
C ARG A 203 4.75 12.75 -25.90
N MET A 204 3.71 11.96 -26.17
CA MET A 204 3.55 11.23 -27.42
C MET A 204 3.40 12.19 -28.61
N GLY A 205 2.69 13.29 -28.42
CA GLY A 205 2.59 14.36 -29.41
C GLY A 205 3.94 15.05 -29.69
N GLU A 206 4.74 15.33 -28.63
CA GLU A 206 6.10 15.87 -28.79
C GLU A 206 7.02 14.93 -29.59
N ILE A 207 6.92 13.62 -29.35
CA ILE A 207 7.70 12.61 -30.08
C ILE A 207 7.23 12.56 -31.56
N ALA A 208 5.92 12.52 -31.80
CA ALA A 208 5.37 12.50 -33.17
C ALA A 208 5.80 13.75 -33.95
N GLN A 209 5.79 14.92 -33.32
CA GLN A 209 6.29 16.16 -33.92
C GLN A 209 7.79 16.06 -34.26
N ALA A 210 8.60 15.49 -33.39
CA ALA A 210 10.04 15.31 -33.60
C ALA A 210 10.35 14.29 -34.73
N GLU A 211 9.40 13.39 -35.03
CA GLU A 211 9.45 12.41 -36.13
C GLU A 211 8.81 12.95 -37.43
N ASP A 212 8.45 14.25 -37.48
CA ASP A 212 7.77 14.93 -38.58
C ASP A 212 6.34 14.39 -38.86
N ASP A 213 5.74 13.61 -37.96
CA ASP A 213 4.33 13.16 -38.04
C ASP A 213 3.40 14.16 -37.33
N VAL A 214 3.21 15.32 -38.00
CA VAL A 214 2.40 16.43 -37.46
C VAL A 214 0.94 16.00 -37.24
N ASP A 215 0.39 15.17 -38.13
CA ASP A 215 -1.00 14.71 -38.03
C ASP A 215 -1.22 13.86 -36.78
N LEU A 216 -0.28 13.00 -36.44
CA LEU A 216 -0.31 12.20 -35.25
C LEU A 216 -0.12 13.07 -34.00
N ALA A 217 0.80 14.02 -34.01
CA ALA A 217 1.00 14.95 -32.92
C ALA A 217 -0.29 15.73 -32.58
N VAL A 218 -0.93 16.28 -33.60
CA VAL A 218 -2.19 17.02 -33.49
C VAL A 218 -3.32 16.13 -32.91
N ARG A 219 -3.37 14.85 -33.28
CA ARG A 219 -4.37 13.91 -32.72
C ARG A 219 -4.19 13.73 -31.23
N TYR A 220 -2.97 13.43 -30.77
CA TYR A 220 -2.69 13.29 -29.33
C TYR A 220 -3.01 14.57 -28.55
N TRP A 221 -2.61 15.72 -29.05
CA TRP A 221 -2.83 17.00 -28.38
C TRP A 221 -4.31 17.43 -28.37
N LYS A 222 -5.09 17.10 -29.39
CA LYS A 222 -6.52 17.38 -29.41
C LYS A 222 -7.28 16.58 -28.33
N GLU A 223 -6.87 15.35 -28.09
CA GLU A 223 -7.47 14.52 -27.05
C GLU A 223 -7.23 15.13 -25.66
N VAL A 224 -6.02 15.65 -25.39
CA VAL A 224 -5.75 16.41 -24.15
C VAL A 224 -6.67 17.63 -24.04
N LEU A 225 -6.86 18.41 -25.12
CA LEU A 225 -7.70 19.61 -25.09
C LEU A 225 -9.19 19.30 -24.87
N GLN A 226 -9.63 18.13 -25.28
CA GLN A 226 -11.02 17.73 -25.22
C GLN A 226 -11.42 17.22 -23.84
N ASP A 227 -10.54 16.43 -23.21
CA ASP A 227 -10.93 15.57 -22.09
C ASP A 227 -10.13 15.81 -20.80
N SER A 228 -9.04 16.64 -20.84
CA SER A 228 -8.25 16.95 -19.65
C SER A 228 -8.80 18.16 -18.89
N ASP A 229 -8.91 18.03 -17.57
CA ASP A 229 -9.28 19.11 -16.64
C ASP A 229 -8.04 19.87 -16.09
N ASP A 230 -6.82 19.50 -16.51
CA ASP A 230 -5.57 20.17 -16.12
C ASP A 230 -5.29 21.39 -17.00
N ASP A 231 -5.57 22.58 -16.48
CA ASP A 231 -5.36 23.86 -17.19
C ASP A 231 -3.89 24.07 -17.61
N ASP A 232 -2.92 23.63 -16.81
CA ASP A 232 -1.50 23.77 -17.13
C ASP A 232 -1.11 22.87 -18.30
N LEU A 233 -1.67 21.67 -18.35
CA LEU A 233 -1.47 20.72 -19.44
C LEU A 233 -2.11 21.25 -20.73
N VAL A 234 -3.36 21.71 -20.64
CA VAL A 234 -4.11 22.33 -21.74
C VAL A 234 -3.33 23.52 -22.32
N ASN A 235 -2.81 24.41 -21.50
CA ASN A 235 -2.00 25.57 -21.93
C ASN A 235 -0.73 25.16 -22.67
N LYS A 236 -0.04 24.10 -22.20
CA LYS A 236 1.14 23.54 -22.87
C LYS A 236 0.81 23.03 -24.28
N VAL A 237 -0.28 22.28 -24.39
CA VAL A 237 -0.76 21.75 -25.68
C VAL A 237 -1.16 22.88 -26.61
N GLN A 238 -1.87 23.89 -26.17
CA GLN A 238 -2.22 25.06 -26.99
C GLN A 238 -0.97 25.77 -27.55
N LYS A 239 0.09 25.86 -26.76
CA LYS A 239 1.37 26.43 -27.21
C LYS A 239 2.01 25.59 -28.31
N HIS A 240 2.00 24.25 -28.21
CA HIS A 240 2.50 23.37 -29.26
C HIS A 240 1.72 23.55 -30.56
N LEU A 241 0.38 23.56 -30.49
CA LEU A 241 -0.47 23.73 -31.68
C LEU A 241 -0.31 25.10 -32.33
N SER A 242 -0.16 26.19 -31.56
CA SER A 242 0.09 27.51 -32.13
C SER A 242 1.43 27.59 -32.87
N GLY A 243 2.47 26.96 -32.32
CA GLY A 243 3.78 26.86 -32.98
C GLY A 243 3.77 26.13 -34.31
N LEU A 244 2.88 25.17 -34.52
CA LEU A 244 2.70 24.50 -35.83
C LEU A 244 2.09 25.44 -36.86
N GLY A 245 1.16 26.34 -36.51
CA GLY A 245 0.55 27.31 -37.41
C GLY A 245 1.51 28.37 -37.90
N GLU A 246 2.53 28.73 -37.11
CA GLU A 246 3.57 29.71 -37.48
C GLU A 246 4.66 29.11 -38.42
N SER A 247 4.87 27.78 -38.35
CA SER A 247 5.89 27.10 -39.16
C SER A 247 5.41 26.76 -40.60
N THR A 248 4.11 26.87 -40.88
CA THR A 248 3.48 26.55 -42.18
C THR A 248 3.13 27.81 -43.01
N GLY A 249 3.47 29.00 -42.56
CA GLY A 249 3.32 30.29 -43.20
C GLY A 249 4.68 30.86 -43.67
#